data_e845a924a61a83bf8f1831563d955c32
#
_entry.id   e845a924a61a83bf8f1831563d955c32
#
_cell.length_a   1.000
_cell.length_b   1.000
_cell.length_c   1.000
_cell.angle_alpha   90.00
_cell.angle_beta   90.00
_cell.angle_gamma   90.00
#
_symmetry.space_group_name_H-M   'P 1'
#
loop_
_entity.id
_entity.type
_entity.pdbx_description
1 polymer ?
#
loop_
_entity_poly.entity_id
_entity_poly.type
_entity_poly.pdbx_seq_one_letter_code
_entity_poly.pdbx_strand_id
1 'polypeptide(L)'
;MKRVFNFAMPFLQASLVKQILVGLVLGIALAYAAPAAAVSCGFLGTVFVTALKAVAPILVFVLVMSSIANQNLSGENLHIKPIIVLYLIGTFSAAIVAVVASFMFPTKLILTATDAVATTPGGIGEVLGNVILNVVDNPVHAISSGNYIGILAWAIAMG
;
A
#
# COMPACT_ATOMS: atom_id res chain seq x y z
N MET A 1 23.07 26.63 -16.67
CA MET A 1 22.19 26.23 -15.55
C MET A 1 20.82 26.93 -15.54
N LYS A 2 20.66 28.22 -15.81
CA LYS A 2 19.36 28.94 -15.75
C LYS A 2 18.28 28.45 -16.76
N ARG A 3 18.66 27.91 -17.94
CA ARG A 3 17.68 27.45 -18.95
C ARG A 3 16.98 26.14 -18.58
N VAL A 4 17.64 25.24 -17.87
CA VAL A 4 17.06 23.96 -17.42
C VAL A 4 16.06 24.21 -16.29
N PHE A 5 16.33 25.19 -15.44
CA PHE A 5 15.47 25.56 -14.33
C PHE A 5 14.14 26.20 -14.80
N ASN A 6 14.19 27.02 -15.85
CA ASN A 6 12.97 27.63 -16.41
C ASN A 6 12.05 26.65 -17.17
N PHE A 7 12.58 25.52 -17.64
CA PHE A 7 11.76 24.48 -18.28
C PHE A 7 11.12 23.55 -17.25
N ALA A 8 11.75 23.38 -16.09
CA ALA A 8 11.25 22.55 -15.00
C ALA A 8 10.14 23.25 -14.16
N MET A 9 10.13 24.58 -14.10
CA MET A 9 9.17 25.35 -13.30
C MET A 9 7.69 25.06 -13.63
N PRO A 10 7.23 25.10 -14.88
CA PRO A 10 5.81 24.79 -15.19
C PRO A 10 5.46 23.32 -14.95
N PHE A 11 6.46 22.42 -14.99
CA PHE A 11 6.27 21.00 -14.70
C PHE A 11 6.12 20.74 -13.20
N LEU A 12 6.89 21.44 -12.36
CA LEU A 12 6.80 21.34 -10.89
C LEU A 12 5.48 21.92 -10.33
N GLN A 13 4.83 22.84 -11.07
CA GLN A 13 3.53 23.40 -10.74
C GLN A 13 2.35 22.58 -11.29
N ALA A 14 2.62 21.56 -12.11
CA ALA A 14 1.58 20.67 -12.61
C ALA A 14 1.03 19.77 -11.50
N SER A 15 -0.22 19.32 -11.65
CA SER A 15 -0.81 18.38 -10.69
C SER A 15 0.05 17.12 -10.57
N LEU A 16 0.15 16.53 -9.36
CA LEU A 16 0.93 15.32 -9.08
C LEU A 16 0.64 14.19 -10.08
N VAL A 17 -0.62 14.05 -10.49
CA VAL A 17 -1.03 13.03 -11.45
C VAL A 17 -0.33 13.21 -12.80
N LYS A 18 -0.22 14.47 -13.30
CA LYS A 18 0.48 14.75 -14.57
C LYS A 18 1.97 14.43 -14.46
N GLN A 19 2.62 14.74 -13.34
CA GLN A 19 4.01 14.42 -13.10
C GLN A 19 4.26 12.91 -13.10
N ILE A 20 3.38 12.13 -12.46
CA ILE A 20 3.44 10.67 -12.43
C ILE A 20 3.27 10.09 -13.84
N LEU A 21 2.29 10.58 -14.63
CA LEU A 21 2.07 10.11 -15.98
C LEU A 21 3.28 10.37 -16.89
N VAL A 22 3.86 11.56 -16.81
CA VAL A 22 5.08 11.88 -17.58
C VAL A 22 6.26 11.01 -17.15
N GLY A 23 6.44 10.79 -15.83
CA GLY A 23 7.47 9.89 -15.31
C GLY A 23 7.29 8.45 -15.82
N LEU A 24 6.05 7.96 -15.86
CA LEU A 24 5.72 6.64 -16.37
C LEU A 24 6.08 6.50 -17.86
N VAL A 25 5.65 7.47 -18.68
CA VAL A 25 5.94 7.48 -20.13
C VAL A 25 7.45 7.54 -20.39
N LEU A 26 8.17 8.40 -19.66
CA LEU A 26 9.63 8.49 -19.77
C LEU A 26 10.33 7.20 -19.33
N GLY A 27 9.85 6.55 -18.26
CA GLY A 27 10.36 5.26 -17.82
C GLY A 27 10.19 4.15 -18.85
N ILE A 28 9.02 4.08 -19.48
CA ILE A 28 8.74 3.13 -20.56
C ILE A 28 9.63 3.43 -21.77
N ALA A 29 9.74 4.68 -22.18
CA ALA A 29 10.59 5.08 -23.30
C ALA A 29 12.07 4.72 -23.04
N LEU A 30 12.56 4.96 -21.82
CA LEU A 30 13.92 4.60 -21.43
C LEU A 30 14.15 3.08 -21.47
N ALA A 31 13.17 2.29 -21.02
CA ALA A 31 13.26 0.84 -21.03
C ALA A 31 13.40 0.27 -22.45
N TYR A 32 12.72 0.88 -23.43
CA TYR A 32 12.85 0.48 -24.83
C TYR A 32 14.11 1.02 -25.50
N ALA A 33 14.49 2.27 -25.24
CA ALA A 33 15.61 2.93 -25.90
C ALA A 33 16.98 2.49 -25.35
N ALA A 34 17.09 2.27 -24.05
CA ALA A 34 18.35 1.94 -23.37
C ALA A 34 18.11 0.99 -22.18
N PRO A 35 17.92 -0.33 -22.41
CA PRO A 35 17.60 -1.29 -21.35
C PRO A 35 18.61 -1.32 -20.21
N ALA A 36 19.91 -1.21 -20.52
CA ALA A 36 20.97 -1.20 -19.50
C ALA A 36 20.88 0.03 -18.56
N ALA A 37 20.56 1.20 -19.10
CA ALA A 37 20.35 2.41 -18.31
C ALA A 37 19.06 2.30 -17.48
N ALA A 38 18.00 1.70 -18.03
CA ALA A 38 16.75 1.48 -17.33
C ALA A 38 16.93 0.58 -16.08
N VAL A 39 17.71 -0.49 -16.19
CA VAL A 39 18.05 -1.38 -15.06
C VAL A 39 18.81 -0.61 -13.97
N SER A 40 19.78 0.22 -14.35
CA SER A 40 20.52 1.06 -13.39
C SER A 40 19.61 2.07 -12.68
N CYS A 41 18.67 2.68 -13.40
CA CYS A 41 17.65 3.57 -12.82
C CYS A 41 16.65 2.80 -11.92
N GLY A 42 16.43 1.51 -12.15
CA GLY A 42 15.58 0.65 -11.33
C GLY A 42 16.00 0.62 -9.85
N PHE A 43 17.31 0.74 -9.57
CA PHE A 43 17.82 0.85 -8.20
C PHE A 43 17.22 2.04 -7.45
N LEU A 44 17.11 3.21 -8.10
CA LEU A 44 16.48 4.40 -7.50
C LEU A 44 15.01 4.15 -7.15
N GLY A 45 14.28 3.46 -8.04
CA GLY A 45 12.90 3.04 -7.78
C GLY A 45 12.80 2.09 -6.58
N THR A 46 13.69 1.12 -6.49
CA THR A 46 13.76 0.19 -5.36
C THR A 46 14.03 0.91 -4.04
N VAL A 47 15.01 1.82 -4.02
CA VAL A 47 15.32 2.65 -2.85
C VAL A 47 14.12 3.48 -2.42
N PHE A 48 13.44 4.13 -3.38
CA PHE A 48 12.25 4.93 -3.11
C PHE A 48 11.11 4.11 -2.50
N VAL A 49 10.78 2.97 -3.11
CA VAL A 49 9.73 2.08 -2.60
C VAL A 49 10.09 1.51 -1.22
N THR A 50 11.36 1.15 -1.01
CA THR A 50 11.83 0.65 0.29
C THR A 50 11.74 1.72 1.37
N ALA A 51 12.11 2.96 1.05
CA ALA A 51 11.96 4.10 1.96
C ALA A 51 10.49 4.35 2.33
N LEU A 52 9.58 4.31 1.36
CA LEU A 52 8.14 4.43 1.62
C LEU A 52 7.63 3.30 2.53
N LYS A 53 8.03 2.06 2.25
CA LYS A 53 7.65 0.89 3.08
C LYS A 53 8.18 1.00 4.51
N ALA A 54 9.36 1.57 4.70
CA ALA A 54 9.94 1.75 6.03
C ALA A 54 9.18 2.78 6.88
N VAL A 55 8.65 3.84 6.25
CA VAL A 55 7.94 4.91 6.95
C VAL A 55 6.45 4.60 7.14
N ALA A 56 5.85 3.78 6.25
CA ALA A 56 4.42 3.49 6.26
C ALA A 56 3.88 2.95 7.60
N PRO A 57 4.51 1.99 8.29
CA PRO A 57 4.02 1.48 9.57
C PRO A 57 3.92 2.55 10.66
N ILE A 58 4.93 3.41 10.74
CA ILE A 58 4.98 4.52 11.72
C ILE A 58 3.90 5.55 11.41
N LEU A 59 3.75 5.92 10.13
CA LEU A 59 2.70 6.86 9.72
C LEU A 59 1.30 6.33 10.04
N VAL A 60 1.01 5.06 9.75
CA VAL A 60 -0.28 4.46 10.04
C VAL A 60 -0.53 4.46 11.55
N PHE A 61 0.45 4.07 12.36
CA PHE A 61 0.34 4.10 13.82
C PHE A 61 -0.02 5.49 14.35
N VAL A 62 0.77 6.52 13.97
CA VAL A 62 0.57 7.89 14.46
C VAL A 62 -0.74 8.49 13.96
N LEU A 63 -1.09 8.29 12.69
CA LEU A 63 -2.32 8.83 12.12
C LEU A 63 -3.57 8.21 12.77
N VAL A 64 -3.59 6.88 12.95
CA VAL A 64 -4.73 6.21 13.58
C VAL A 64 -4.84 6.59 15.05
N MET A 65 -3.75 6.56 15.79
CA MET A 65 -3.72 6.99 17.19
C MET A 65 -4.20 8.44 17.35
N SER A 66 -3.67 9.36 16.53
CA SER A 66 -4.10 10.77 16.55
C SER A 66 -5.57 10.94 16.16
N SER A 67 -6.06 10.17 15.20
CA SER A 67 -7.45 10.20 14.77
C SER A 67 -8.39 9.79 15.89
N ILE A 68 -8.04 8.77 16.66
CA ILE A 68 -8.84 8.28 17.80
C ILE A 68 -8.76 9.25 18.97
N ALA A 69 -7.55 9.72 19.32
CA ALA A 69 -7.36 10.69 20.39
C ALA A 69 -8.12 12.01 20.17
N ASN A 70 -8.28 12.44 18.92
CA ASN A 70 -9.01 13.67 18.57
C ASN A 70 -10.49 13.44 18.27
N GLN A 71 -11.00 12.21 18.42
CA GLN A 71 -12.41 11.92 18.19
C GLN A 71 -13.24 12.50 19.33
N ASN A 72 -13.99 13.58 19.05
CA ASN A 72 -14.96 14.11 19.99
C ASN A 72 -16.07 13.09 20.20
N LEU A 73 -16.11 12.50 21.39
CA LEU A 73 -17.16 11.59 21.84
C LEU A 73 -18.51 12.31 22.09
N SER A 74 -18.57 13.62 21.79
CA SER A 74 -19.77 14.43 21.92
C SER A 74 -20.74 14.12 20.77
N GLY A 75 -21.48 13.03 20.90
CA GLY A 75 -22.85 12.81 20.42
C GLY A 75 -23.26 13.14 18.98
N GLU A 76 -22.42 13.68 18.14
CA GLU A 76 -22.73 13.89 16.72
C GLU A 76 -22.59 12.55 16.01
N ASN A 77 -23.75 12.10 15.49
CA ASN A 77 -23.98 10.88 14.76
C ASN A 77 -22.75 10.43 13.97
N LEU A 78 -21.97 9.52 14.57
CA LEU A 78 -20.93 8.80 13.86
C LEU A 78 -21.61 8.09 12.68
N HIS A 79 -21.43 8.62 11.48
CA HIS A 79 -21.95 8.03 10.24
C HIS A 79 -21.17 6.76 9.88
N ILE A 80 -21.01 5.86 10.87
CA ILE A 80 -20.28 4.59 10.71
C ILE A 80 -20.95 3.71 9.69
N LYS A 81 -22.31 3.68 9.70
CA LYS A 81 -23.07 2.84 8.77
C LYS A 81 -22.79 3.13 7.29
N PRO A 82 -22.86 4.39 6.78
CA PRO A 82 -22.50 4.65 5.39
C PRO A 82 -21.03 4.37 5.07
N ILE A 83 -20.10 4.55 6.02
CA ILE A 83 -18.69 4.23 5.81
C ILE A 83 -18.49 2.74 5.62
N ILE A 84 -19.11 1.89 6.46
CA ILE A 84 -19.03 0.42 6.35
C ILE A 84 -19.67 -0.04 5.03
N VAL A 85 -20.85 0.49 4.69
CA VAL A 85 -21.52 0.14 3.44
C VAL A 85 -20.68 0.51 2.23
N LEU A 86 -20.10 1.71 2.21
CA LEU A 86 -19.24 2.16 1.12
C LEU A 86 -17.96 1.30 1.00
N TYR A 87 -17.38 0.93 2.13
CA TYR A 87 -16.22 0.03 2.17
C TYR A 87 -16.56 -1.36 1.60
N LEU A 88 -17.68 -1.95 2.01
CA LEU A 88 -18.13 -3.25 1.49
C LEU A 88 -18.40 -3.19 -0.01
N ILE A 89 -19.11 -2.16 -0.48
CA ILE A 89 -19.41 -1.98 -1.91
C ILE A 89 -18.10 -1.81 -2.68
N GLY A 90 -17.17 -0.99 -2.20
CA GLY A 90 -15.87 -0.77 -2.83
C GLY A 90 -15.04 -2.05 -2.94
N THR A 91 -14.95 -2.81 -1.85
CA THR A 91 -14.22 -4.08 -1.80
C THR A 91 -14.85 -5.12 -2.74
N PHE A 92 -16.17 -5.24 -2.74
CA PHE A 92 -16.89 -6.18 -3.60
C PHE A 92 -16.74 -5.80 -5.09
N SER A 93 -16.85 -4.52 -5.41
CA SER A 93 -16.63 -4.03 -6.77
C SER A 93 -15.20 -4.28 -7.26
N ALA A 94 -14.21 -4.05 -6.41
CA ALA A 94 -12.81 -4.34 -6.73
C ALA A 94 -12.58 -5.84 -6.99
N ALA A 95 -13.20 -6.71 -6.18
CA ALA A 95 -13.13 -8.16 -6.37
C ALA A 95 -13.75 -8.59 -7.70
N ILE A 96 -14.91 -8.05 -8.07
CA ILE A 96 -15.55 -8.33 -9.36
C ILE A 96 -14.63 -7.90 -10.51
N VAL A 97 -14.10 -6.68 -10.46
CA VAL A 97 -13.20 -6.17 -11.51
C VAL A 97 -11.95 -7.05 -11.64
N ALA A 98 -11.36 -7.48 -10.52
CA ALA A 98 -10.20 -8.36 -10.53
C ALA A 98 -10.50 -9.72 -11.18
N VAL A 99 -11.65 -10.32 -10.85
CA VAL A 99 -12.09 -11.59 -11.44
C VAL A 99 -12.35 -11.44 -12.94
N VAL A 100 -13.08 -10.40 -13.34
CA VAL A 100 -13.36 -10.11 -14.77
C VAL A 100 -12.06 -9.89 -15.53
N ALA A 101 -11.14 -9.08 -15.00
CA ALA A 101 -9.84 -8.84 -15.63
C ALA A 101 -9.02 -10.13 -15.77
N SER A 102 -9.05 -11.00 -14.76
CA SER A 102 -8.37 -12.30 -14.81
C SER A 102 -8.90 -13.22 -15.90
N PHE A 103 -10.22 -13.19 -16.14
CA PHE A 103 -10.82 -13.94 -17.24
C PHE A 103 -10.53 -13.33 -18.61
N MET A 104 -10.46 -12.00 -18.71
CA MET A 104 -10.15 -11.30 -19.97
C MET A 104 -8.67 -11.42 -20.36
N PHE A 105 -7.78 -11.48 -19.38
CA PHE A 105 -6.33 -11.55 -19.57
C PHE A 105 -5.75 -12.76 -18.83
N PRO A 106 -6.01 -14.00 -19.29
CA PRO A 106 -5.49 -15.18 -18.63
C PRO A 106 -3.95 -15.23 -18.74
N THR A 107 -3.24 -14.96 -17.67
CA THR A 107 -1.80 -15.10 -17.59
C THR A 107 -1.46 -16.48 -17.05
N LYS A 108 -0.64 -17.24 -17.79
CA LYS A 108 -0.09 -18.50 -17.28
C LYS A 108 1.02 -18.18 -16.28
N LEU A 109 0.71 -18.29 -15.00
CA LEU A 109 1.72 -18.21 -13.95
C LEU A 109 2.57 -19.48 -14.00
N ILE A 110 3.81 -19.35 -14.47
CA ILE A 110 4.82 -20.40 -14.30
C ILE A 110 5.34 -20.23 -12.86
N LEU A 111 4.73 -20.97 -11.95
CA LEU A 111 5.25 -21.10 -10.59
C LEU A 111 6.55 -21.89 -10.66
N THR A 112 7.70 -21.23 -10.70
CA THR A 112 8.95 -21.87 -10.32
C THR A 112 8.79 -22.27 -8.86
N ALA A 113 8.79 -23.57 -8.59
CA ALA A 113 8.77 -24.11 -7.24
C ALA A 113 10.03 -23.63 -6.52
N THR A 114 9.92 -22.46 -5.88
CA THR A 114 10.84 -22.05 -4.82
C THR A 114 10.40 -22.84 -3.60
N ASP A 115 11.32 -23.49 -2.90
CA ASP A 115 11.10 -24.37 -1.74
C ASP A 115 10.43 -23.67 -0.52
N ALA A 116 9.77 -22.55 -0.72
CA ALA A 116 8.84 -21.99 0.23
C ALA A 116 7.58 -22.86 0.22
N VAL A 117 7.53 -23.83 1.12
CA VAL A 117 6.31 -24.58 1.42
C VAL A 117 5.27 -23.54 1.87
N ALA A 118 4.49 -23.05 0.93
CA ALA A 118 3.30 -22.28 1.25
C ALA A 118 2.33 -23.26 1.93
N THR A 119 2.41 -23.36 3.25
CA THR A 119 1.44 -24.11 4.03
C THR A 119 0.09 -23.41 3.85
N THR A 120 -0.76 -24.00 3.02
CA THR A 120 -2.15 -23.57 2.92
C THR A 120 -2.79 -23.72 4.30
N PRO A 121 -3.42 -22.66 4.85
CA PRO A 121 -4.10 -22.75 6.14
C PRO A 121 -5.07 -23.92 6.16
N GLY A 122 -5.02 -24.78 7.18
CA GLY A 122 -5.87 -25.98 7.29
C GLY A 122 -7.36 -25.69 7.51
N GLY A 123 -7.74 -24.41 7.70
CA GLY A 123 -9.13 -24.00 7.87
C GLY A 123 -9.30 -22.58 8.42
N ILE A 124 -10.55 -22.13 8.48
CA ILE A 124 -10.92 -20.79 8.98
C ILE A 124 -10.44 -20.58 10.43
N GLY A 125 -10.46 -21.63 11.26
CA GLY A 125 -9.99 -21.54 12.65
C GLY A 125 -8.51 -21.20 12.78
N GLU A 126 -7.66 -21.76 11.93
CA GLU A 126 -6.24 -21.44 11.91
C GLU A 126 -5.99 -19.99 11.46
N VAL A 127 -6.72 -19.54 10.45
CA VAL A 127 -6.64 -18.15 9.97
C VAL A 127 -7.07 -17.17 11.07
N LEU A 128 -8.18 -17.44 11.76
CA LEU A 128 -8.64 -16.61 12.88
C LEU A 128 -7.65 -16.63 14.05
N GLY A 129 -7.06 -17.78 14.35
CA GLY A 129 -6.02 -17.90 15.36
C GLY A 129 -4.81 -17.02 15.04
N ASN A 130 -4.33 -17.06 13.81
CA ASN A 130 -3.23 -16.22 13.35
C ASN A 130 -3.57 -14.72 13.41
N VAL A 131 -4.80 -14.33 13.05
CA VAL A 131 -5.25 -12.94 13.18
C VAL A 131 -5.22 -12.48 14.63
N ILE A 132 -5.71 -13.30 15.57
CA ILE A 132 -5.70 -12.97 17.01
C ILE A 132 -4.26 -12.83 17.54
N LEU A 133 -3.37 -13.74 17.14
CA LEU A 133 -1.96 -13.65 17.52
C LEU A 133 -1.29 -12.38 16.98
N ASN A 134 -1.62 -11.97 15.77
CA ASN A 134 -1.13 -10.73 15.18
C ASN A 134 -1.64 -9.48 15.90
N VAL A 135 -2.84 -9.52 16.49
CA VAL A 135 -3.39 -8.43 17.32
C VAL A 135 -2.60 -8.26 18.62
N VAL A 136 -2.19 -9.38 19.24
CA VAL A 136 -1.51 -9.41 20.56
C VAL A 136 0.01 -9.25 20.42
N ASP A 137 0.52 -8.97 19.24
CA ASP A 137 1.95 -8.78 18.96
C ASP A 137 2.53 -7.59 19.75
N ASN A 138 3.84 -7.62 20.02
CA ASN A 138 4.55 -6.51 20.65
C ASN A 138 4.50 -5.26 19.75
N PRO A 139 4.19 -4.05 20.26
CA PRO A 139 4.05 -2.83 19.44
C PRO A 139 5.30 -2.50 18.64
N VAL A 140 6.50 -2.70 19.22
CA VAL A 140 7.76 -2.45 18.52
C VAL A 140 8.00 -3.48 17.43
N HIS A 141 7.68 -4.75 17.69
CA HIS A 141 7.77 -5.82 16.70
C HIS A 141 6.74 -5.61 15.58
N ALA A 142 5.51 -5.27 15.91
CA ALA A 142 4.46 -4.97 14.92
C ALA A 142 4.88 -3.85 13.96
N ILE A 143 5.48 -2.77 14.46
CA ILE A 143 5.98 -1.67 13.63
C ILE A 143 7.15 -2.10 12.76
N SER A 144 8.12 -2.84 13.32
CA SER A 144 9.34 -3.24 12.59
C SER A 144 9.09 -4.33 11.55
N SER A 145 8.16 -5.23 11.81
CA SER A 145 7.76 -6.31 10.88
C SER A 145 6.69 -5.88 9.86
N GLY A 146 6.07 -4.70 10.06
CA GLY A 146 4.95 -4.26 9.23
C GLY A 146 3.66 -5.05 9.48
N ASN A 147 3.46 -5.58 10.69
CA ASN A 147 2.21 -6.21 11.09
C ASN A 147 1.13 -5.14 11.32
N TYR A 148 0.41 -4.76 10.26
CA TYR A 148 -0.59 -3.68 10.31
C TYR A 148 -1.75 -4.00 11.26
N ILE A 149 -2.09 -5.25 11.49
CA ILE A 149 -3.16 -5.64 12.44
C ILE A 149 -2.73 -5.28 13.86
N GLY A 150 -1.50 -5.65 14.25
CA GLY A 150 -0.93 -5.29 15.54
C GLY A 150 -0.74 -3.77 15.69
N ILE A 151 -0.28 -3.09 14.63
CA ILE A 151 -0.14 -1.63 14.61
C ILE A 151 -1.48 -0.94 14.89
N LEU A 152 -2.55 -1.37 14.21
CA LEU A 152 -3.89 -0.81 14.40
C LEU A 152 -4.42 -1.08 15.80
N ALA A 153 -4.24 -2.30 16.32
CA ALA A 153 -4.66 -2.66 17.65
C ALA A 153 -4.00 -1.77 18.72
N TRP A 154 -2.69 -1.57 18.63
CA TRP A 154 -1.96 -0.69 19.54
C TRP A 154 -2.28 0.79 19.36
N ALA A 155 -2.49 1.24 18.11
CA ALA A 155 -2.93 2.62 17.84
C ALA A 155 -4.29 2.92 18.47
N ILE A 156 -5.21 1.95 18.46
CA ILE A 156 -6.53 2.07 19.12
C ILE A 156 -6.37 2.06 20.65
N ALA A 157 -5.49 1.22 21.19
CA ALA A 157 -5.30 1.11 22.63
C ALA A 157 -4.63 2.34 23.26
N MET A 158 -3.81 3.06 22.50
CA MET A 158 -3.06 4.24 22.95
C MET A 158 -3.72 5.58 22.59
N GLY A 159 -4.68 5.61 21.66
CA GLY A 159 -5.41 6.82 21.22
C GLY A 159 -6.69 7.04 21.98
#